data_a777cb886a229ca18e0ac5856b8d3789
#
_entry.id   a777cb886a229ca18e0ac5856b8d3789
#
_cell.length_a   1.000
_cell.length_b   1.000
_cell.length_c   1.000
_cell.angle_alpha   90.00
_cell.angle_beta   90.00
_cell.angle_gamma   90.00
#
_symmetry.space_group_name_H-M   'P 1'
#
loop_
_entity.id
_entity.type
_entity.pdbx_description
1 polymer ?
#
loop_
_entity_poly.entity_id
_entity_poly.type
_entity_poly.pdbx_seq_one_letter_code
_entity_poly.pdbx_strand_id
1 'polypeptide(L)'
;MKIFATSDVHGNRRIMDKLNTVAADVDLILVCGDIGGKDGRGKTFRQFSEYQKRDADYLSSVLKDIETESRFILGNDDWFEYEDSHYLQKVETIGGLKFIPFEYVLLTPFNTNREVNDNKLEYELGKFSAGSNTVMVAHTPPLGAGDILYNGSHCGSRYVRAWIEDVQPKLWLCGHIHEDNSATWIGDTLVLNCACNYPDGVLRGWIVDTDTMEYEAVEI
;
A
#
# COMPACT_ATOMS: atom_id res chain seq x y z
N MET A 1 7.57 -16.54 6.43
CA MET A 1 8.06 -15.59 5.41
C MET A 1 8.02 -14.19 6.01
N LYS A 2 9.13 -13.47 5.93
CA LYS A 2 9.22 -12.08 6.40
C LYS A 2 8.90 -11.10 5.27
N ILE A 3 7.94 -10.21 5.49
CA ILE A 3 7.51 -9.18 4.54
C ILE A 3 7.82 -7.82 5.14
N PHE A 4 8.50 -6.95 4.36
CA PHE A 4 8.51 -5.52 4.64
C PHE A 4 7.44 -4.84 3.78
N ALA A 5 6.55 -4.08 4.41
CA ALA A 5 5.52 -3.30 3.73
C ALA A 5 5.68 -1.82 4.04
N THR A 6 5.61 -0.99 2.99
CA THR A 6 5.62 0.46 3.04
C THR A 6 4.60 1.04 2.07
N SER A 7 4.30 2.33 2.13
CA SER A 7 3.35 3.02 1.26
C SER A 7 3.65 4.51 1.19
N ASP A 8 3.00 5.22 0.25
CA ASP A 8 2.97 6.69 0.20
C ASP A 8 4.35 7.33 0.08
N VAL A 9 5.18 6.82 -0.83
CA VAL A 9 6.54 7.35 -1.05
C VAL A 9 6.56 8.67 -1.83
N HIS A 10 5.48 9.00 -2.56
CA HIS A 10 5.21 10.27 -3.23
C HIS A 10 6.41 10.89 -3.97
N GLY A 11 7.11 10.09 -4.78
CA GLY A 11 8.24 10.54 -5.59
C GLY A 11 9.50 10.87 -4.78
N ASN A 12 9.52 10.57 -3.48
CA ASN A 12 10.70 10.82 -2.65
C ASN A 12 11.75 9.74 -2.87
N ARG A 13 12.71 10.02 -3.75
CA ARG A 13 13.78 9.08 -4.12
C ARG A 13 14.63 8.64 -2.93
N ARG A 14 14.82 9.50 -1.92
CA ARG A 14 15.57 9.12 -0.71
C ARG A 14 14.87 7.99 0.05
N ILE A 15 13.53 7.99 0.07
CA ILE A 15 12.75 6.90 0.66
C ILE A 15 12.90 5.64 -0.19
N MET A 16 12.79 5.76 -1.52
CA MET A 16 12.94 4.61 -2.42
C MET A 16 14.33 3.97 -2.30
N ASP A 17 15.39 4.77 -2.23
CA ASP A 17 16.78 4.28 -2.06
C ASP A 17 16.97 3.50 -0.75
N LYS A 18 16.26 3.90 0.31
CA LYS A 18 16.34 3.23 1.63
C LYS A 18 15.72 1.83 1.62
N LEU A 19 14.95 1.44 0.60
CA LEU A 19 14.47 0.06 0.45
C LEU A 19 15.63 -0.95 0.43
N ASN A 20 16.79 -0.55 -0.08
CA ASN A 20 17.99 -1.38 -0.05
C ASN A 20 18.45 -1.73 1.38
N THR A 21 18.16 -0.87 2.37
CA THR A 21 18.62 -1.09 3.75
C THR A 21 17.83 -2.16 4.49
N VAL A 22 16.59 -2.41 4.08
CA VAL A 22 15.71 -3.42 4.69
C VAL A 22 15.71 -4.74 3.90
N ALA A 23 16.19 -4.71 2.67
CA ALA A 23 16.11 -5.83 1.74
C ALA A 23 16.80 -7.12 2.24
N ALA A 24 17.93 -7.00 2.93
CA ALA A 24 18.70 -8.15 3.41
C ALA A 24 18.01 -8.94 4.54
N ASP A 25 17.05 -8.34 5.22
CA ASP A 25 16.41 -8.89 6.43
C ASP A 25 15.04 -9.51 6.16
N VAL A 26 14.55 -9.44 4.91
CA VAL A 26 13.20 -9.86 4.52
C VAL A 26 13.18 -10.69 3.23
N ASP A 27 12.12 -11.48 3.06
CA ASP A 27 11.91 -12.32 1.89
C ASP A 27 11.15 -11.60 0.77
N LEU A 28 10.35 -10.57 1.13
CA LEU A 28 9.50 -9.84 0.21
C LEU A 28 9.36 -8.37 0.63
N ILE A 29 9.46 -7.46 -0.34
CA ILE A 29 9.17 -6.03 -0.17
C ILE A 29 7.88 -5.68 -0.90
N LEU A 30 6.96 -4.97 -0.21
CA LEU A 30 5.70 -4.49 -0.76
C LEU A 30 5.57 -2.97 -0.61
N VAL A 31 5.19 -2.29 -1.71
CA VAL A 31 4.87 -0.86 -1.69
C VAL A 31 3.38 -0.70 -2.01
N CYS A 32 2.60 -0.23 -1.04
CA CYS A 32 1.14 -0.24 -1.05
C CYS A 32 0.51 1.03 -1.67
N GLY A 33 1.09 1.55 -2.75
CA GLY A 33 0.53 2.66 -3.53
C GLY A 33 1.09 4.04 -3.21
N ASP A 34 0.59 5.03 -3.94
CA ASP A 34 0.99 6.45 -3.92
C ASP A 34 2.50 6.64 -4.12
N ILE A 35 2.94 6.17 -5.30
CA ILE A 35 4.35 6.20 -5.70
C ILE A 35 4.75 7.55 -6.27
N GLY A 36 3.87 8.16 -7.08
CA GLY A 36 4.15 9.38 -7.81
C GLY A 36 4.18 10.63 -6.94
N GLY A 37 5.08 11.56 -7.27
CA GLY A 37 5.19 12.85 -6.58
C GLY A 37 3.99 13.76 -6.82
N LYS A 38 3.65 14.61 -5.84
CA LYS A 38 2.45 15.47 -5.83
C LYS A 38 2.63 16.81 -6.54
N ASP A 39 3.81 17.18 -7.07
CA ASP A 39 4.03 18.50 -7.67
C ASP A 39 3.50 18.61 -9.12
N GLY A 40 2.21 18.89 -9.22
CA GLY A 40 1.51 19.16 -10.48
C GLY A 40 1.55 20.63 -10.94
N ARG A 41 2.16 21.55 -10.18
CA ARG A 41 2.15 22.99 -10.46
C ARG A 41 2.71 23.30 -11.84
N GLY A 42 1.95 24.08 -12.63
CA GLY A 42 2.34 24.48 -13.98
C GLY A 42 2.35 23.37 -15.03
N LYS A 43 1.90 22.15 -14.69
CA LYS A 43 1.82 21.01 -15.61
C LYS A 43 0.41 20.82 -16.12
N THR A 44 0.29 20.44 -17.41
CA THR A 44 -0.95 19.83 -17.90
C THR A 44 -1.12 18.44 -17.29
N PHE A 45 -2.33 17.89 -17.34
CA PHE A 45 -2.59 16.52 -16.85
C PHE A 45 -1.61 15.50 -17.44
N ARG A 46 -1.38 15.54 -18.76
CA ARG A 46 -0.43 14.64 -19.43
C ARG A 46 1.00 14.80 -18.88
N GLN A 47 1.47 16.04 -18.72
CA GLN A 47 2.80 16.31 -18.17
C GLN A 47 2.94 15.86 -16.72
N PHE A 48 1.86 15.95 -15.94
CA PHE A 48 1.84 15.46 -14.56
C PHE A 48 1.88 13.94 -14.52
N SER A 49 1.06 13.27 -15.29
CA SER A 49 1.09 11.80 -15.41
C SER A 49 2.46 11.28 -15.86
N GLU A 50 3.07 11.91 -16.89
CA GLU A 50 4.42 11.57 -17.35
C GLU A 50 5.50 11.86 -16.27
N TYR A 51 5.31 12.88 -15.44
CA TYR A 51 6.20 13.18 -14.32
C TYR A 51 6.12 12.10 -13.25
N GLN A 52 4.92 11.72 -12.80
CA GLN A 52 4.72 10.66 -11.83
C GLN A 52 5.21 9.29 -12.35
N LYS A 53 5.00 9.01 -13.63
CA LYS A 53 5.49 7.77 -14.22
C LYS A 53 7.01 7.63 -14.10
N ARG A 54 7.79 8.71 -14.18
CA ARG A 54 9.24 8.67 -13.95
C ARG A 54 9.61 8.30 -12.53
N ASP A 55 8.76 8.61 -11.54
CA ASP A 55 8.97 8.18 -10.17
C ASP A 55 8.73 6.68 -10.04
N ALA A 56 7.71 6.14 -10.73
CA ALA A 56 7.48 4.70 -10.80
C ALA A 56 8.61 3.97 -11.55
N ASP A 57 9.13 4.54 -12.65
CA ASP A 57 10.30 4.00 -13.37
C ASP A 57 11.53 3.97 -12.44
N TYR A 58 11.69 5.01 -11.60
CA TYR A 58 12.78 5.05 -10.61
C TYR A 58 12.61 3.99 -9.53
N LEU A 59 11.42 3.87 -8.94
CA LEU A 59 11.13 2.79 -7.98
C LEU A 59 11.41 1.42 -8.58
N SER A 60 10.91 1.16 -9.80
CA SER A 60 11.17 -0.09 -10.51
C SER A 60 12.67 -0.34 -10.69
N SER A 61 13.47 0.69 -11.00
CA SER A 61 14.92 0.53 -11.10
C SER A 61 15.57 0.16 -9.77
N VAL A 62 15.15 0.78 -8.66
CA VAL A 62 15.62 0.42 -7.31
C VAL A 62 15.26 -1.01 -6.97
N LEU A 63 14.01 -1.43 -7.24
CA LEU A 63 13.56 -2.79 -6.97
C LEU A 63 14.29 -3.86 -7.82
N LYS A 64 14.68 -3.53 -9.04
CA LYS A 64 15.50 -4.42 -9.90
C LYS A 64 16.92 -4.61 -9.39
N ASP A 65 17.47 -3.61 -8.71
CA ASP A 65 18.82 -3.66 -8.14
C ASP A 65 18.85 -4.41 -6.80
N ILE A 66 17.69 -4.67 -6.19
CA ILE A 66 17.54 -5.45 -4.96
C ILE A 66 17.35 -6.92 -5.32
N GLU A 67 18.11 -7.83 -4.67
CA GLU A 67 17.95 -9.29 -4.89
C GLU A 67 16.66 -9.86 -4.30
N THR A 68 16.09 -9.18 -3.28
CA THR A 68 14.86 -9.59 -2.58
C THR A 68 13.65 -9.43 -3.50
N GLU A 69 12.77 -10.42 -3.50
CA GLU A 69 11.48 -10.38 -4.20
C GLU A 69 10.72 -9.10 -3.82
N SER A 70 10.12 -8.43 -4.79
CA SER A 70 9.43 -7.16 -4.52
C SER A 70 8.23 -6.95 -5.42
N ARG A 71 7.19 -6.29 -4.88
CA ARG A 71 6.00 -5.87 -5.62
C ARG A 71 5.53 -4.50 -5.15
N PHE A 72 4.82 -3.81 -6.02
CA PHE A 72 4.09 -2.60 -5.67
C PHE A 72 2.71 -2.59 -6.32
N ILE A 73 1.80 -1.80 -5.77
CA ILE A 73 0.52 -1.42 -6.38
C ILE A 73 0.51 0.08 -6.60
N LEU A 74 -0.50 0.58 -7.31
CA LEU A 74 -0.76 2.02 -7.44
C LEU A 74 -1.77 2.46 -6.38
N GLY A 75 -1.67 3.74 -5.97
CA GLY A 75 -2.61 4.38 -5.06
C GLY A 75 -3.51 5.39 -5.77
N ASN A 76 -4.28 6.13 -5.00
CA ASN A 76 -5.24 7.10 -5.56
C ASN A 76 -4.54 8.35 -6.13
N ASP A 77 -3.35 8.70 -5.66
CA ASP A 77 -2.62 9.86 -6.18
C ASP A 77 -1.69 9.51 -7.36
N ASP A 78 -1.75 8.27 -7.85
CA ASP A 78 -1.01 7.80 -9.04
C ASP A 78 -1.87 7.96 -10.31
N TRP A 79 -1.55 8.98 -11.12
CA TRP A 79 -2.31 9.39 -12.31
C TRP A 79 -1.75 8.83 -13.61
N PHE A 80 -1.25 7.60 -13.57
CA PHE A 80 -0.66 6.91 -14.71
C PHE A 80 -1.07 5.43 -14.72
N GLU A 81 -0.96 4.83 -15.89
CA GLU A 81 -1.01 3.37 -16.06
C GLU A 81 0.43 2.86 -16.15
N TYR A 82 0.67 1.68 -15.58
CA TYR A 82 2.01 1.11 -15.51
C TYR A 82 2.02 -0.37 -15.89
N GLU A 83 3.10 -0.79 -16.51
CA GLU A 83 3.36 -2.20 -16.84
C GLU A 83 4.82 -2.51 -16.48
N ASP A 84 5.02 -3.36 -15.49
CA ASP A 84 6.33 -3.79 -15.01
C ASP A 84 6.22 -5.12 -14.28
N SER A 85 7.32 -5.87 -14.17
CA SER A 85 7.36 -7.16 -13.46
C SER A 85 7.14 -7.05 -11.96
N HIS A 86 7.40 -5.89 -11.35
CA HIS A 86 7.17 -5.60 -9.94
C HIS A 86 5.77 -5.04 -9.66
N TYR A 87 5.03 -4.63 -10.70
CA TYR A 87 3.68 -4.13 -10.54
C TYR A 87 2.69 -5.29 -10.36
N LEU A 88 2.13 -5.41 -9.16
CA LEU A 88 1.15 -6.42 -8.79
C LEU A 88 -0.23 -6.05 -9.35
N GLN A 89 -0.50 -6.39 -10.60
CA GLN A 89 -1.78 -6.08 -11.29
C GLN A 89 -2.87 -7.12 -11.06
N LYS A 90 -2.50 -8.32 -10.69
CA LYS A 90 -3.39 -9.48 -10.55
C LYS A 90 -3.02 -10.29 -9.33
N VAL A 91 -3.90 -11.20 -8.96
CA VAL A 91 -3.64 -12.16 -7.89
C VAL A 91 -2.41 -13.00 -8.22
N GLU A 92 -1.44 -13.03 -7.31
CA GLU A 92 -0.23 -13.84 -7.40
C GLU A 92 -0.09 -14.75 -6.17
N THR A 93 0.69 -15.83 -6.32
CA THR A 93 1.07 -16.68 -5.20
C THR A 93 2.57 -16.60 -5.01
N ILE A 94 3.01 -16.12 -3.85
CA ILE A 94 4.41 -15.97 -3.48
C ILE A 94 4.62 -16.68 -2.13
N GLY A 95 5.61 -17.57 -2.04
CA GLY A 95 5.90 -18.29 -0.80
C GLY A 95 4.72 -19.11 -0.23
N GLY A 96 3.77 -19.52 -1.07
CA GLY A 96 2.57 -20.25 -0.66
C GLY A 96 1.41 -19.37 -0.16
N LEU A 97 1.60 -18.07 -0.05
CA LEU A 97 0.55 -17.10 0.27
C LEU A 97 -0.03 -16.48 -1.01
N LYS A 98 -1.30 -16.14 -0.94
CA LYS A 98 -2.04 -15.48 -2.02
C LYS A 98 -2.00 -13.98 -1.81
N PHE A 99 -1.46 -13.23 -2.76
CA PHE A 99 -1.40 -11.77 -2.76
C PHE A 99 -2.46 -11.20 -3.69
N ILE A 100 -3.31 -10.32 -3.16
CA ILE A 100 -4.40 -9.69 -3.90
C ILE A 100 -4.20 -8.18 -3.89
N PRO A 101 -3.99 -7.53 -5.07
CA PRO A 101 -3.92 -6.08 -5.17
C PRO A 101 -5.30 -5.44 -5.05
N PHE A 102 -5.38 -4.30 -4.32
CA PHE A 102 -6.60 -3.52 -4.20
C PHE A 102 -6.30 -2.01 -4.14
N GLU A 103 -6.40 -1.33 -5.28
CA GLU A 103 -5.96 0.06 -5.46
C GLU A 103 -7.04 1.11 -5.21
N TYR A 104 -8.31 0.70 -5.04
CA TYR A 104 -9.41 1.64 -4.84
C TYR A 104 -9.44 2.21 -3.43
N VAL A 105 -9.79 3.50 -3.34
CA VAL A 105 -10.07 4.21 -2.08
C VAL A 105 -11.46 4.82 -2.10
N LEU A 106 -11.97 5.23 -0.93
CA LEU A 106 -13.20 6.03 -0.86
C LEU A 106 -12.99 7.42 -1.48
N LEU A 107 -14.09 8.07 -1.85
CA LEU A 107 -14.09 9.45 -2.31
C LEU A 107 -13.44 10.37 -1.29
N THR A 108 -12.47 11.15 -1.73
CA THR A 108 -11.78 12.16 -0.92
C THR A 108 -12.18 13.57 -1.37
N PRO A 109 -11.92 14.61 -0.55
CA PRO A 109 -12.11 16.00 -1.00
C PRO A 109 -11.17 16.41 -2.14
N PHE A 110 -10.17 15.60 -2.48
CA PHE A 110 -9.11 15.92 -3.44
C PHE A 110 -9.43 15.51 -4.87
N ASN A 111 -10.45 14.66 -5.07
CA ASN A 111 -10.86 14.13 -6.39
C ASN A 111 -9.67 13.51 -7.14
N THR A 112 -8.99 12.60 -6.50
CA THR A 112 -7.85 11.89 -7.06
C THR A 112 -8.29 10.71 -7.96
N ASN A 113 -7.33 9.97 -8.48
CA ASN A 113 -7.60 8.77 -9.29
C ASN A 113 -8.07 7.61 -8.38
N ARG A 114 -8.61 6.54 -8.95
CA ARG A 114 -9.03 5.31 -8.24
C ARG A 114 -9.99 5.54 -7.05
N GLU A 115 -10.58 6.71 -6.94
CA GLU A 115 -11.62 6.98 -5.96
C GLU A 115 -12.97 6.40 -6.39
N VAL A 116 -13.62 5.70 -5.50
CA VAL A 116 -14.92 5.09 -5.74
C VAL A 116 -15.86 5.30 -4.54
N ASN A 117 -17.17 5.26 -4.79
CA ASN A 117 -18.13 5.26 -3.71
C ASN A 117 -18.18 3.89 -3.00
N ASP A 118 -18.78 3.87 -1.82
CA ASP A 118 -18.93 2.68 -0.98
C ASP A 118 -19.45 1.45 -1.73
N ASN A 119 -20.53 1.59 -2.50
CA ASN A 119 -21.15 0.46 -3.21
C ASN A 119 -20.20 -0.15 -4.26
N LYS A 120 -19.43 0.69 -4.93
CA LYS A 120 -18.45 0.23 -5.91
C LYS A 120 -17.27 -0.46 -5.23
N LEU A 121 -16.83 0.07 -4.09
CA LEU A 121 -15.75 -0.51 -3.31
C LEU A 121 -16.14 -1.91 -2.77
N GLU A 122 -17.35 -2.04 -2.22
CA GLU A 122 -17.92 -3.32 -1.79
C GLU A 122 -17.99 -4.32 -2.95
N TYR A 123 -18.50 -3.89 -4.12
CA TYR A 123 -18.58 -4.71 -5.31
C TYR A 123 -17.21 -5.20 -5.79
N GLU A 124 -16.19 -4.33 -5.80
CA GLU A 124 -14.83 -4.70 -6.21
C GLU A 124 -14.18 -5.68 -5.24
N LEU A 125 -14.36 -5.50 -3.92
CA LEU A 125 -13.90 -6.45 -2.91
C LEU A 125 -14.59 -7.81 -3.03
N GLY A 126 -15.89 -7.82 -3.31
CA GLY A 126 -16.68 -9.05 -3.45
C GLY A 126 -16.27 -9.95 -4.62
N LYS A 127 -15.41 -9.47 -5.53
CA LYS A 127 -14.84 -10.29 -6.62
C LYS A 127 -13.75 -11.25 -6.17
N PHE A 128 -13.16 -11.01 -5.01
CA PHE A 128 -12.02 -11.80 -4.55
C PHE A 128 -12.46 -12.95 -3.63
N SER A 129 -11.95 -14.13 -3.94
CA SER A 129 -11.96 -15.25 -3.00
C SER A 129 -10.70 -15.15 -2.15
N ALA A 130 -10.85 -14.87 -0.86
CA ALA A 130 -9.76 -14.70 0.09
C ALA A 130 -10.01 -15.50 1.38
N GLY A 131 -9.04 -15.59 2.25
CA GLY A 131 -9.11 -16.29 3.54
C GLY A 131 -7.77 -16.24 4.27
N SER A 132 -7.58 -17.11 5.26
CA SER A 132 -6.43 -17.11 6.18
C SER A 132 -5.03 -17.27 5.54
N ASN A 133 -4.96 -17.61 4.26
CA ASN A 133 -3.71 -17.66 3.48
C ASN A 133 -3.55 -16.47 2.53
N THR A 134 -4.34 -15.42 2.70
CA THR A 134 -4.38 -14.25 1.81
C THR A 134 -3.74 -13.03 2.46
N VAL A 135 -2.89 -12.34 1.71
CA VAL A 135 -2.37 -11.01 2.00
C VAL A 135 -3.05 -10.03 1.03
N MET A 136 -3.84 -9.12 1.56
CA MET A 136 -4.37 -8.00 0.79
C MET A 136 -3.30 -6.91 0.71
N VAL A 137 -2.87 -6.59 -0.50
CA VAL A 137 -1.99 -5.44 -0.78
C VAL A 137 -2.90 -4.32 -1.25
N ALA A 138 -3.36 -3.52 -0.30
CA ALA A 138 -4.38 -2.50 -0.53
C ALA A 138 -3.78 -1.09 -0.42
N HIS A 139 -4.52 -0.07 -0.88
CA HIS A 139 -4.17 1.31 -0.56
C HIS A 139 -5.09 1.88 0.52
N THR A 140 -6.38 1.52 0.51
CA THR A 140 -7.39 1.99 1.46
C THR A 140 -7.32 1.30 2.83
N PRO A 141 -7.41 2.03 3.96
CA PRO A 141 -7.58 1.44 5.28
C PRO A 141 -9.04 1.05 5.57
N PRO A 142 -9.30 0.03 6.42
CA PRO A 142 -10.61 -0.24 6.99
C PRO A 142 -10.97 0.79 8.06
N LEU A 143 -12.25 1.01 8.31
CA LEU A 143 -12.73 1.86 9.40
C LEU A 143 -12.23 1.35 10.76
N GLY A 144 -11.60 2.22 11.53
CA GLY A 144 -11.14 1.94 12.90
C GLY A 144 -9.81 1.18 12.98
N ALA A 145 -9.03 1.13 11.88
CA ALA A 145 -7.69 0.56 11.88
C ALA A 145 -6.82 1.20 10.80
N GLY A 146 -5.79 1.94 11.21
CA GLY A 146 -4.89 2.64 10.29
C GLY A 146 -5.54 3.82 9.56
N ASP A 147 -6.58 4.45 10.15
CA ASP A 147 -7.43 5.42 9.46
C ASP A 147 -7.68 6.72 10.25
N ILE A 148 -6.89 7.00 11.28
CA ILE A 148 -7.07 8.15 12.16
C ILE A 148 -6.41 9.40 11.55
N LEU A 149 -7.21 10.46 11.33
CA LEU A 149 -6.74 11.77 10.91
C LEU A 149 -6.21 12.59 12.11
N TYR A 150 -5.44 13.66 11.86
CA TYR A 150 -4.92 14.58 12.89
C TYR A 150 -5.98 15.12 13.86
N ASN A 151 -7.24 15.23 13.45
CA ASN A 151 -8.33 15.67 14.29
C ASN A 151 -8.94 14.56 15.14
N GLY A 152 -8.42 13.34 15.07
CA GLY A 152 -8.90 12.15 15.78
C GLY A 152 -10.11 11.46 15.14
N SER A 153 -10.59 11.91 13.98
CA SER A 153 -11.68 11.24 13.28
C SER A 153 -11.18 10.07 12.44
N HIS A 154 -12.03 9.07 12.29
CA HIS A 154 -11.81 7.93 11.41
C HIS A 154 -12.34 8.23 10.01
N CYS A 155 -11.60 7.84 8.97
CA CYS A 155 -11.95 8.04 7.57
C CYS A 155 -11.86 6.78 6.70
N GLY A 156 -11.54 5.63 7.29
CA GLY A 156 -11.48 4.35 6.60
C GLY A 156 -12.84 3.83 6.17
N SER A 157 -12.83 2.80 5.34
CA SER A 157 -14.05 2.23 4.79
C SER A 157 -14.72 1.23 5.74
N ARG A 158 -16.00 1.44 6.02
CA ARG A 158 -16.83 0.50 6.75
C ARG A 158 -17.04 -0.83 6.01
N TYR A 159 -17.04 -0.80 4.67
CA TYR A 159 -17.19 -2.01 3.87
C TYR A 159 -15.92 -2.84 3.84
N VAL A 160 -14.76 -2.20 3.78
CA VAL A 160 -13.48 -2.89 3.99
C VAL A 160 -13.44 -3.53 5.37
N ARG A 161 -13.86 -2.81 6.40
CA ARG A 161 -13.95 -3.33 7.77
C ARG A 161 -14.85 -4.56 7.85
N ALA A 162 -16.08 -4.47 7.32
CA ALA A 162 -17.03 -5.57 7.32
C ALA A 162 -16.53 -6.78 6.52
N TRP A 163 -15.90 -6.53 5.36
CA TRP A 163 -15.32 -7.59 4.54
C TRP A 163 -14.17 -8.30 5.29
N ILE A 164 -13.30 -7.57 5.97
CA ILE A 164 -12.24 -8.17 6.80
C ILE A 164 -12.85 -9.01 7.93
N GLU A 165 -13.88 -8.53 8.60
CA GLU A 165 -14.56 -9.25 9.70
C GLU A 165 -15.19 -10.57 9.22
N ASP A 166 -15.71 -10.62 7.99
CA ASP A 166 -16.32 -11.80 7.39
C ASP A 166 -15.30 -12.80 6.82
N VAL A 167 -14.30 -12.30 6.08
CA VAL A 167 -13.37 -13.11 5.27
C VAL A 167 -12.13 -13.54 6.04
N GLN A 168 -11.68 -12.71 6.99
CA GLN A 168 -10.48 -12.93 7.80
C GLN A 168 -9.23 -13.26 6.97
N PRO A 169 -8.80 -12.38 6.02
CA PRO A 169 -7.51 -12.56 5.38
C PRO A 169 -6.38 -12.52 6.42
N LYS A 170 -5.23 -13.13 6.13
CA LYS A 170 -4.09 -13.13 7.04
C LYS A 170 -3.58 -11.71 7.35
N LEU A 171 -3.41 -10.90 6.32
CA LEU A 171 -2.93 -9.51 6.41
C LEU A 171 -3.79 -8.58 5.55
N TRP A 172 -3.99 -7.37 6.05
CA TRP A 172 -4.43 -6.21 5.28
C TRP A 172 -3.35 -5.14 5.36
N LEU A 173 -2.56 -4.98 4.30
CA LEU A 173 -1.53 -3.96 4.18
C LEU A 173 -2.12 -2.76 3.46
N CYS A 174 -2.00 -1.56 4.03
CA CYS A 174 -2.55 -0.35 3.43
C CYS A 174 -1.65 0.88 3.66
N GLY A 175 -2.08 2.02 3.14
CA GLY A 175 -1.46 3.33 3.32
C GLY A 175 -2.53 4.41 3.35
N HIS A 176 -2.39 5.43 2.48
CA HIS A 176 -3.35 6.51 2.25
C HIS A 176 -3.48 7.52 3.40
N ILE A 177 -3.54 7.08 4.65
CA ILE A 177 -3.65 7.94 5.82
C ILE A 177 -2.26 8.06 6.46
N HIS A 178 -1.55 9.14 6.12
CA HIS A 178 -0.15 9.34 6.51
C HIS A 178 0.03 9.58 8.00
N GLU A 179 -1.05 10.04 8.66
CA GLU A 179 -1.08 10.35 10.09
C GLU A 179 -1.09 9.10 10.97
N ASP A 180 -1.53 7.96 10.44
CA ASP A 180 -1.82 6.75 11.23
C ASP A 180 -1.00 5.54 10.78
N ASN A 181 0.34 5.63 10.82
CA ASN A 181 1.20 4.47 10.64
C ASN A 181 1.08 3.58 11.88
N SER A 182 0.15 2.64 11.85
CA SER A 182 -0.24 1.81 13.01
C SER A 182 -0.51 0.35 12.64
N ALA A 183 -0.53 -0.50 13.67
CA ALA A 183 -0.87 -1.91 13.59
C ALA A 183 -2.09 -2.22 14.46
N THR A 184 -3.10 -2.86 13.89
CA THR A 184 -4.36 -3.17 14.59
C THR A 184 -4.90 -4.53 14.16
N TRP A 185 -5.41 -5.31 15.10
CA TRP A 185 -6.07 -6.58 14.81
C TRP A 185 -7.58 -6.41 14.61
N ILE A 186 -8.11 -7.02 13.54
CA ILE A 186 -9.55 -7.18 13.29
C ILE A 186 -9.85 -8.68 13.23
N GLY A 187 -10.33 -9.25 14.33
CA GLY A 187 -10.39 -10.71 14.46
C GLY A 187 -9.02 -11.32 14.33
N ASP A 188 -8.85 -12.26 13.38
CA ASP A 188 -7.57 -12.92 13.09
C ASP A 188 -6.74 -12.21 12.00
N THR A 189 -7.21 -11.08 11.48
CA THR A 189 -6.52 -10.28 10.47
C THR A 189 -5.65 -9.21 11.12
N LEU A 190 -4.37 -9.17 10.81
CA LEU A 190 -3.49 -8.05 11.15
C LEU A 190 -3.59 -6.97 10.05
N VAL A 191 -4.03 -5.79 10.44
CA VAL A 191 -4.08 -4.58 9.60
C VAL A 191 -2.85 -3.73 9.90
N LEU A 192 -2.07 -3.39 8.87
CA LEU A 192 -0.89 -2.54 8.96
C LEU A 192 -1.08 -1.35 8.02
N ASN A 193 -1.16 -0.14 8.58
CA ASN A 193 -0.98 1.06 7.79
C ASN A 193 0.51 1.34 7.69
N CYS A 194 1.03 1.34 6.46
CA CYS A 194 2.45 1.34 6.13
C CYS A 194 2.95 2.71 5.62
N ALA A 195 2.15 3.77 5.76
CA ALA A 195 2.43 5.07 5.16
C ALA A 195 3.75 5.69 5.64
N CYS A 196 4.57 6.15 4.69
CA CYS A 196 5.81 6.89 4.95
C CYS A 196 5.55 8.31 5.47
N ASN A 197 6.55 8.87 6.15
CA ASN A 197 6.64 10.32 6.33
C ASN A 197 7.43 10.92 5.15
N TYR A 198 6.77 10.99 3.98
CA TYR A 198 7.42 11.41 2.75
C TYR A 198 7.88 12.87 2.75
N PRO A 199 7.24 13.84 3.45
CA PRO A 199 7.73 15.22 3.48
C PRO A 199 9.12 15.33 4.11
N ASP A 200 9.40 14.55 5.14
CA ASP A 200 10.68 14.55 5.85
C ASP A 200 11.69 13.54 5.28
N GLY A 201 11.28 12.76 4.28
CA GLY A 201 12.12 11.74 3.65
C GLY A 201 12.41 10.55 4.55
N VAL A 202 11.49 10.22 5.46
CA VAL A 202 11.60 9.10 6.39
C VAL A 202 10.84 7.90 5.82
N LEU A 203 11.57 6.82 5.57
CA LEU A 203 10.96 5.52 5.25
C LEU A 203 10.33 4.97 6.52
N ARG A 204 9.03 4.73 6.47
CA ARG A 204 8.27 4.00 7.48
C ARG A 204 7.64 2.77 6.87
N GLY A 205 7.37 1.81 7.71
CA GLY A 205 6.68 0.59 7.32
C GLY A 205 6.72 -0.43 8.44
N TRP A 206 6.38 -1.66 8.08
CA TRP A 206 6.30 -2.77 9.01
C TRP A 206 7.01 -3.98 8.45
N ILE A 207 7.83 -4.65 9.27
CA ILE A 207 8.25 -6.02 9.01
C ILE A 207 7.28 -6.94 9.73
N VAL A 208 6.75 -7.93 9.01
CA VAL A 208 5.87 -8.95 9.58
C VAL A 208 6.33 -10.35 9.16
N ASP A 209 6.45 -11.27 10.12
CA ASP A 209 6.64 -12.69 9.84
C ASP A 209 5.29 -13.37 9.71
N THR A 210 4.98 -13.87 8.51
CA THR A 210 3.67 -14.47 8.21
C THR A 210 3.43 -15.82 8.86
N ASP A 211 4.46 -16.45 9.43
CA ASP A 211 4.33 -17.75 10.09
C ASP A 211 4.04 -17.57 11.58
N THR A 212 4.71 -16.62 12.25
CA THR A 212 4.51 -16.33 13.67
C THR A 212 3.52 -15.20 13.92
N MET A 213 3.27 -14.34 12.92
CA MET A 213 2.52 -13.09 13.00
C MET A 213 3.15 -12.06 13.96
N GLU A 214 4.43 -12.23 14.28
CA GLU A 214 5.23 -11.18 14.92
C GLU A 214 5.49 -10.05 13.95
N TYR A 215 5.42 -8.83 14.42
CA TYR A 215 5.63 -7.63 13.61
C TYR A 215 6.38 -6.54 14.36
N GLU A 216 7.12 -5.74 13.63
CA GLU A 216 7.87 -4.60 14.16
C GLU A 216 7.80 -3.41 13.22
N ALA A 217 7.79 -2.20 13.79
CA ALA A 217 7.83 -0.97 13.04
C ALA A 217 9.26 -0.67 12.55
N VAL A 218 9.36 -0.19 11.33
CA VAL A 218 10.60 0.33 10.74
C VAL A 218 10.46 1.83 10.55
N GLU A 219 11.46 2.60 11.02
CA GLU A 219 11.58 4.03 10.76
C GLU A 219 13.06 4.38 10.54
N ILE A 220 13.43 4.82 9.33
CA ILE A 220 14.81 5.16 8.92
C ILE A 220 14.88 6.36 7.99
#